data_d1b024ac3f74eb96e8f2c51caa238038
#
_entry.id   d1b024ac3f74eb96e8f2c51caa238038
#
_cell.length_a   1.000
_cell.length_b   1.000
_cell.length_c   1.000
_cell.angle_alpha   90.00
_cell.angle_beta   90.00
_cell.angle_gamma   90.00
#
_symmetry.space_group_name_H-M   'P 1'
#
loop_
_entity.id
_entity.type
_entity.pdbx_description
1 polymer ?
#
loop_
_entity_poly.entity_id
_entity_poly.type
_entity_poly.pdbx_seq_one_letter_code
_entity_poly.pdbx_strand_id
1 'polypeptide(L)'
;MEIACLKVKAHLELVKDRKSNEVMKAEKAMVALVSGHSRNKTEELLQAEKIINDLKYIQACSTLIAYANTLRNYAGMIAESEGQAARLQELMMYIYSIMYASKFLGLFSLNEFRELMMSFFGTDAVPVTIDLVDPKIEQAFRVKPSPYEVNTYFL
;
A
#
# COMPACT_ATOMS: atom_id res chain seq x y z
N MET A 1 -13.01 -9.65 12.71
CA MET A 1 -12.15 -9.82 11.52
C MET A 1 -12.80 -9.41 10.22
N GLU A 2 -13.96 -9.93 9.87
CA GLU A 2 -14.65 -9.56 8.63
C GLU A 2 -14.94 -8.07 8.52
N ILE A 3 -15.47 -7.47 9.57
CA ILE A 3 -15.79 -6.03 9.59
C ILE A 3 -14.52 -5.20 9.44
N ALA A 4 -13.43 -5.59 10.12
CA ALA A 4 -12.16 -4.91 10.03
C ALA A 4 -11.62 -4.96 8.59
N CYS A 5 -11.69 -6.10 7.93
CA CYS A 5 -11.27 -6.26 6.53
C CYS A 5 -12.13 -5.42 5.57
N LEU A 6 -13.44 -5.36 5.80
CA LEU A 6 -14.33 -4.53 4.98
C LEU A 6 -14.00 -3.04 5.11
N LYS A 7 -13.72 -2.57 6.32
CA LYS A 7 -13.32 -1.18 6.57
C LYS A 7 -11.98 -0.86 5.90
N VAL A 8 -11.02 -1.75 6.00
CA VAL A 8 -9.71 -1.61 5.35
C VAL A 8 -9.90 -1.49 3.84
N LYS A 9 -10.66 -2.39 3.25
CA LYS A 9 -10.98 -2.37 1.82
C LYS A 9 -11.59 -1.05 1.39
N ALA A 10 -12.63 -0.60 2.08
CA ALA A 10 -13.35 0.63 1.74
C ALA A 10 -12.43 1.86 1.80
N HIS A 11 -11.62 1.98 2.83
CA HIS A 11 -10.69 3.10 2.98
C HIS A 11 -9.57 3.07 1.95
N LEU A 12 -9.05 1.89 1.62
CA LEU A 12 -8.03 1.73 0.58
C LEU A 12 -8.59 2.09 -0.80
N GLU A 13 -9.84 1.76 -1.08
CA GLU A 13 -10.51 2.15 -2.33
C GLU A 13 -10.61 3.67 -2.45
N LEU A 14 -10.94 4.37 -1.36
CA LEU A 14 -11.01 5.83 -1.34
C LEU A 14 -9.62 6.45 -1.57
N VAL A 15 -8.58 5.92 -0.94
CA VAL A 15 -7.20 6.39 -1.14
C VAL A 15 -6.78 6.18 -2.58
N LYS A 16 -7.06 5.00 -3.13
CA LYS A 16 -6.74 4.65 -4.51
C LYS A 16 -7.40 5.60 -5.50
N ASP A 17 -8.69 5.89 -5.32
CA ASP A 17 -9.44 6.80 -6.20
C ASP A 17 -8.89 8.22 -6.12
N ARG A 18 -8.59 8.71 -4.92
CA ARG A 18 -8.00 10.01 -4.73
C ARG A 18 -6.62 10.13 -5.40
N LYS A 19 -5.78 9.13 -5.20
CA LYS A 19 -4.45 9.08 -5.83
C LYS A 19 -4.54 8.99 -7.35
N SER A 20 -5.50 8.23 -7.88
CA SER A 20 -5.73 8.14 -9.32
C SER A 20 -6.11 9.49 -9.91
N ASN A 21 -6.96 10.26 -9.23
CA ASN A 21 -7.31 11.61 -9.65
C ASN A 21 -6.12 12.57 -9.59
N GLU A 22 -5.29 12.46 -8.56
CA GLU A 22 -4.07 13.25 -8.43
C GLU A 22 -3.09 12.94 -9.58
N VAL A 23 -2.94 11.67 -9.93
CA VAL A 23 -2.09 11.24 -11.06
C VAL A 23 -2.61 11.83 -12.38
N MET A 24 -3.91 11.78 -12.63
CA MET A 24 -4.50 12.35 -13.84
C MET A 24 -4.21 13.85 -13.95
N LYS A 25 -4.35 14.59 -12.86
CA LYS A 25 -4.03 16.03 -12.82
C LYS A 25 -2.54 16.28 -13.03
N ALA A 26 -1.69 15.47 -12.41
CA ALA A 26 -0.24 15.57 -12.52
C ALA A 26 0.23 15.27 -13.95
N GLU A 27 -0.37 14.29 -14.61
CA GLU A 27 -0.06 13.96 -16.00
C GLU A 27 -0.44 15.10 -16.95
N LYS A 28 -1.58 15.75 -16.75
CA LYS A 28 -1.98 16.94 -17.52
C LYS A 28 -1.01 18.09 -17.31
N ALA A 29 -0.58 18.31 -16.06
CA ALA A 29 0.42 19.32 -15.74
C ALA A 29 1.78 19.00 -16.39
N MET A 30 2.15 17.72 -16.43
CA MET A 30 3.38 17.28 -17.10
C MET A 30 3.34 17.57 -18.59
N VAL A 31 2.24 17.30 -19.27
CA VAL A 31 2.06 17.60 -20.68
C VAL A 31 2.25 19.11 -20.94
N ALA A 32 1.68 19.95 -20.08
CA ALA A 32 1.84 21.40 -20.17
C ALA A 32 3.30 21.84 -19.99
N LEU A 33 4.03 21.23 -19.03
CA LEU A 33 5.45 21.53 -18.79
C LEU A 33 6.32 21.14 -19.99
N VAL A 34 6.09 19.96 -20.55
CA VAL A 34 6.89 19.44 -21.68
C VAL A 34 6.59 20.20 -22.95
N SER A 35 5.36 20.66 -23.14
CA SER A 35 4.92 21.40 -24.33
C SER A 35 5.22 22.91 -24.27
N GLY A 36 5.62 23.42 -23.11
CA GLY A 36 5.89 24.85 -22.91
C GLY A 36 7.15 25.34 -23.60
N HIS A 37 7.23 26.66 -23.84
CA HIS A 37 8.41 27.31 -24.45
C HIS A 37 9.62 27.35 -23.50
N SER A 38 9.37 27.41 -22.20
CA SER A 38 10.41 27.41 -21.16
C SER A 38 10.39 26.09 -20.42
N ARG A 39 11.16 25.14 -20.91
CA ARG A 39 11.27 23.83 -20.27
C ARG A 39 12.25 23.90 -19.09
N ASN A 40 11.78 23.41 -17.94
CA ASN A 40 12.59 23.21 -16.75
C ASN A 40 12.75 21.72 -16.50
N LYS A 41 13.91 21.18 -16.85
CA LYS A 41 14.18 19.74 -16.73
C LYS A 41 14.11 19.25 -15.30
N THR A 42 14.56 20.05 -14.33
CA THR A 42 14.48 19.69 -12.90
C THR A 42 13.04 19.54 -12.45
N GLU A 43 12.18 20.48 -12.83
CA GLU A 43 10.75 20.43 -12.51
C GLU A 43 10.05 19.25 -13.17
N GLU A 44 10.38 18.97 -14.44
CA GLU A 44 9.86 17.80 -15.17
C GLU A 44 10.24 16.49 -14.48
N LEU A 45 11.49 16.36 -14.04
CA LEU A 45 11.97 15.15 -13.34
C LEU A 45 11.31 14.97 -11.98
N LEU A 46 11.11 16.05 -11.22
CA LEU A 46 10.41 16.01 -9.93
C LEU A 46 8.96 15.59 -10.12
N GLN A 47 8.30 16.12 -11.14
CA GLN A 47 6.91 15.77 -11.43
C GLN A 47 6.77 14.31 -11.86
N ALA A 48 7.70 13.84 -12.70
CA ALA A 48 7.71 12.42 -13.10
C ALA A 48 7.98 11.49 -11.92
N GLU A 49 8.88 11.84 -11.02
CA GLU A 49 9.15 11.07 -9.80
C GLU A 49 7.89 10.96 -8.95
N LYS A 50 7.17 12.06 -8.77
CA LYS A 50 5.92 12.08 -8.02
C LYS A 50 4.85 11.18 -8.65
N ILE A 51 4.69 11.26 -9.97
CA ILE A 51 3.72 10.42 -10.71
C ILE A 51 4.05 8.95 -10.55
N ILE A 52 5.30 8.56 -10.74
CA ILE A 52 5.74 7.17 -10.59
C ILE A 52 5.49 6.67 -9.17
N ASN A 53 5.82 7.49 -8.19
CA ASN A 53 5.60 7.14 -6.79
C ASN A 53 4.10 6.93 -6.48
N ASP A 54 3.24 7.82 -6.97
CA ASP A 54 1.80 7.70 -6.80
C ASP A 54 1.23 6.47 -7.53
N LEU A 55 1.74 6.12 -8.70
CA LEU A 55 1.34 4.90 -9.42
C LEU A 55 1.72 3.63 -8.64
N LYS A 56 2.90 3.59 -8.03
CA LYS A 56 3.31 2.49 -7.14
C LYS A 56 2.41 2.39 -5.93
N TYR A 57 2.02 3.53 -5.38
CA TYR A 57 1.10 3.62 -4.24
C TYR A 57 -0.28 3.06 -4.59
N ILE A 58 -0.82 3.42 -5.76
CA ILE A 58 -2.10 2.91 -6.27
C ILE A 58 -2.03 1.39 -6.43
N GLN A 59 -0.94 0.89 -7.00
CA GLN A 59 -0.75 -0.55 -7.16
C GLN A 59 -0.67 -1.27 -5.81
N ALA A 60 0.03 -0.69 -4.85
CA ALA A 60 0.10 -1.23 -3.49
C ALA A 60 -1.29 -1.27 -2.82
N CYS A 61 -2.09 -0.21 -2.98
CA CYS A 61 -3.46 -0.19 -2.48
C CYS A 61 -4.31 -1.30 -3.10
N SER A 62 -4.19 -1.52 -4.41
CA SER A 62 -4.91 -2.61 -5.10
C SER A 62 -4.52 -3.98 -4.55
N THR A 63 -3.25 -4.20 -4.29
CA THR A 63 -2.74 -5.45 -3.71
C THR A 63 -3.26 -5.63 -2.28
N LEU A 64 -3.23 -4.59 -1.46
CA LEU A 64 -3.74 -4.63 -0.09
C LEU A 64 -5.24 -4.88 -0.04
N ILE A 65 -6.01 -4.33 -0.98
CA ILE A 65 -7.45 -4.61 -1.12
C ILE A 65 -7.67 -6.09 -1.39
N ALA A 66 -6.89 -6.69 -2.29
CA ALA A 66 -6.96 -8.12 -2.57
C ALA A 66 -6.62 -8.95 -1.32
N TYR A 67 -5.63 -8.55 -0.54
CA TYR A 67 -5.26 -9.21 0.70
C TYR A 67 -6.36 -9.11 1.75
N ALA A 68 -7.00 -7.95 1.90
CA ALA A 68 -8.13 -7.78 2.81
C ALA A 68 -9.31 -8.67 2.41
N ASN A 69 -9.62 -8.79 1.12
CA ASN A 69 -10.65 -9.70 0.62
C ASN A 69 -10.33 -11.17 0.93
N THR A 70 -9.07 -11.58 0.74
CA THR A 70 -8.62 -12.93 1.05
C THR A 70 -8.77 -13.23 2.54
N LEU A 71 -8.32 -12.32 3.40
CA LEU A 71 -8.42 -12.48 4.86
C LEU A 71 -9.88 -12.53 5.31
N ARG A 72 -10.75 -11.75 4.69
CA ARG A 72 -12.19 -11.80 4.96
C ARG A 72 -12.76 -13.18 4.68
N ASN A 73 -12.38 -13.78 3.54
CA ASN A 73 -12.86 -15.11 3.17
C ASN A 73 -12.36 -16.21 4.12
N TYR A 74 -11.23 -15.99 4.77
CA TYR A 74 -10.64 -16.94 5.72
C TYR A 74 -10.80 -16.52 7.19
N ALA A 75 -11.74 -15.61 7.47
CA ALA A 75 -11.95 -15.10 8.83
C ALA A 75 -12.23 -16.19 9.86
N GLY A 76 -13.02 -17.22 9.48
CA GLY A 76 -13.30 -18.37 10.34
C GLY A 76 -12.03 -19.16 10.68
N MET A 77 -11.21 -19.43 9.69
CA MET A 77 -9.93 -20.13 9.89
C MET A 77 -8.99 -19.35 10.81
N ILE A 78 -8.97 -18.03 10.66
CA ILE A 78 -8.15 -17.16 11.51
C ILE A 78 -8.65 -17.23 12.96
N ALA A 79 -9.96 -17.17 13.17
CA ALA A 79 -10.56 -17.30 14.51
C ALA A 79 -10.23 -18.66 15.16
N GLU A 80 -10.30 -19.75 14.38
CA GLU A 80 -10.00 -21.11 14.84
C GLU A 80 -8.51 -21.32 15.17
N SER A 81 -7.62 -20.47 14.68
CA SER A 81 -6.18 -20.56 14.96
C SER A 81 -5.82 -20.25 16.41
N GLU A 82 -6.74 -19.67 17.18
CA GLU A 82 -6.55 -19.28 18.58
C GLU A 82 -5.31 -18.40 18.80
N GLY A 83 -5.00 -17.54 17.84
CA GLY A 83 -3.85 -16.64 17.89
C GLY A 83 -2.50 -17.30 17.61
N GLN A 84 -2.50 -18.53 17.12
CA GLN A 84 -1.27 -19.24 16.77
C GLN A 84 -0.88 -18.97 15.33
N ALA A 85 0.08 -18.06 15.13
CA ALA A 85 0.56 -17.66 13.81
C ALA A 85 1.03 -18.84 12.96
N ALA A 86 1.60 -19.88 13.59
CA ALA A 86 2.06 -21.07 12.88
C ALA A 86 0.95 -21.81 12.13
N ARG A 87 -0.31 -21.67 12.57
CA ARG A 87 -1.46 -22.29 11.91
C ARG A 87 -1.92 -21.49 10.68
N LEU A 88 -1.40 -20.30 10.49
CA LEU A 88 -1.82 -19.35 9.46
C LEU A 88 -0.67 -18.93 8.54
N GLN A 89 0.39 -19.74 8.41
CA GLN A 89 1.60 -19.35 7.69
C GLN A 89 1.34 -18.72 6.33
N GLU A 90 0.41 -19.30 5.55
CA GLU A 90 0.09 -18.80 4.21
C GLU A 90 -0.61 -17.43 4.23
N LEU A 91 -1.32 -17.11 5.33
CA LEU A 91 -2.06 -15.86 5.47
C LEU A 91 -1.25 -14.76 6.16
N MET A 92 -0.15 -15.12 6.82
CA MET A 92 0.61 -14.15 7.61
C MET A 92 1.25 -13.05 6.76
N MET A 93 1.67 -13.35 5.54
CA MET A 93 2.17 -12.32 4.64
C MET A 93 1.12 -11.25 4.36
N TYR A 94 -0.13 -11.64 4.17
CA TYR A 94 -1.23 -10.69 3.95
C TYR A 94 -1.49 -9.82 5.18
N ILE A 95 -1.51 -10.44 6.36
CA ILE A 95 -1.70 -9.75 7.63
C ILE A 95 -0.57 -8.74 7.87
N TYR A 96 0.67 -9.18 7.74
CA TYR A 96 1.83 -8.32 7.97
C TYR A 96 1.93 -7.19 6.95
N SER A 97 1.56 -7.44 5.71
CA SER A 97 1.58 -6.40 4.67
C SER A 97 0.59 -5.27 4.97
N ILE A 98 -0.62 -5.61 5.43
CA ILE A 98 -1.60 -4.60 5.86
C ILE A 98 -1.11 -3.85 7.09
N MET A 99 -0.56 -4.56 8.08
CA MET A 99 -0.01 -3.94 9.28
C MET A 99 1.16 -2.99 8.97
N TYR A 100 2.02 -3.40 8.05
CA TYR A 100 3.13 -2.57 7.59
C TYR A 100 2.62 -1.28 6.92
N ALA A 101 1.65 -1.41 6.02
CA ALA A 101 1.04 -0.27 5.34
C ALA A 101 0.38 0.72 6.30
N SER A 102 -0.13 0.25 7.44
CA SER A 102 -0.74 1.12 8.44
C SER A 102 0.20 2.20 8.97
N LYS A 103 1.50 1.95 8.93
CA LYS A 103 2.52 2.91 9.37
C LYS A 103 2.67 4.09 8.43
N PHE A 104 2.31 3.94 7.16
CA PHE A 104 2.54 4.95 6.12
C PHE A 104 1.26 5.63 5.65
N LEU A 105 0.12 4.94 5.72
CA LEU A 105 -1.13 5.45 5.18
C LEU A 105 -1.93 6.33 6.14
N GLY A 106 -1.69 6.21 7.44
CA GLY A 106 -2.40 7.01 8.44
C GLY A 106 -3.92 6.82 8.44
N LEU A 107 -4.42 5.70 7.94
CA LEU A 107 -5.84 5.40 7.89
C LEU A 107 -6.28 4.73 9.18
N PHE A 108 -7.38 5.22 9.74
CA PHE A 108 -7.93 4.71 10.99
C PHE A 108 -8.25 3.21 10.91
N SER A 109 -8.83 2.75 9.80
CA SER A 109 -9.16 1.33 9.61
C SER A 109 -7.95 0.41 9.61
N LEU A 110 -6.82 0.86 9.07
CA LEU A 110 -5.59 0.07 9.08
C LEU A 110 -4.98 0.04 10.48
N ASN A 111 -5.07 1.11 11.22
CA ASN A 111 -4.63 1.15 12.62
C ASN A 111 -5.49 0.24 13.49
N GLU A 112 -6.81 0.26 13.32
CA GLU A 112 -7.73 -0.68 14.00
C GLU A 112 -7.40 -2.13 13.67
N PHE A 113 -7.14 -2.43 12.40
CA PHE A 113 -6.74 -3.76 11.95
C PHE A 113 -5.45 -4.20 12.65
N ARG A 114 -4.45 -3.33 12.68
CA ARG A 114 -3.19 -3.62 13.36
C ARG A 114 -3.39 -3.92 14.83
N GLU A 115 -4.16 -3.09 15.53
CA GLU A 115 -4.46 -3.30 16.95
C GLU A 115 -5.20 -4.60 17.19
N LEU A 116 -6.16 -4.94 16.34
CA LEU A 116 -6.88 -6.20 16.39
C LEU A 116 -5.94 -7.39 16.24
N MET A 117 -5.00 -7.33 15.28
CA MET A 117 -4.03 -8.40 15.06
C MET A 117 -3.04 -8.52 16.23
N MET A 118 -2.58 -7.40 16.76
CA MET A 118 -1.69 -7.40 17.93
C MET A 118 -2.37 -7.99 19.16
N SER A 119 -3.65 -7.67 19.36
CA SER A 119 -4.45 -8.25 20.43
C SER A 119 -4.67 -9.75 20.25
N PHE A 120 -4.90 -10.17 19.01
CA PHE A 120 -5.19 -11.57 18.67
C PHE A 120 -3.95 -12.48 18.77
N PHE A 121 -2.81 -12.03 18.23
CA PHE A 121 -1.57 -12.81 18.21
C PHE A 121 -0.64 -12.52 19.40
N GLY A 122 -0.89 -11.45 20.16
CA GLY A 122 0.00 -10.96 21.21
C GLY A 122 1.02 -9.98 20.67
N THR A 123 1.43 -9.03 21.51
CA THR A 123 2.36 -7.96 21.11
C THR A 123 3.77 -8.48 20.81
N ASP A 124 4.16 -9.57 21.44
CA ASP A 124 5.49 -10.19 21.24
C ASP A 124 5.54 -11.08 20.00
N ALA A 125 4.38 -11.57 19.55
CA ALA A 125 4.29 -12.46 18.39
C ALA A 125 4.26 -11.69 17.06
N VAL A 126 4.18 -10.38 17.12
CA VAL A 126 4.13 -9.50 15.94
C VAL A 126 5.26 -8.45 15.99
N PRO A 127 6.53 -8.83 16.06
CA PRO A 127 7.53 -7.99 15.44
C PRO A 127 7.28 -8.16 13.95
N VAL A 128 6.81 -7.12 13.30
CA VAL A 128 6.74 -7.12 11.84
C VAL A 128 8.17 -7.20 11.34
N THR A 129 8.66 -8.42 11.19
CA THR A 129 9.89 -8.63 10.46
C THR A 129 9.58 -8.27 9.02
N ILE A 130 10.29 -7.29 8.50
CA ILE A 130 10.21 -6.83 7.11
C ILE A 130 10.21 -8.02 6.14
N ASP A 131 10.90 -9.10 6.51
CA ASP A 131 11.00 -10.32 5.71
C ASP A 131 9.66 -11.02 5.44
N LEU A 132 8.63 -10.78 6.26
CA LEU A 132 7.31 -11.37 6.12
C LEU A 132 6.33 -10.48 5.37
N VAL A 133 6.72 -9.25 5.07
CA VAL A 133 5.93 -8.30 4.30
C VAL A 133 6.17 -8.56 2.81
N ASP A 134 5.12 -8.40 1.98
CA ASP A 134 5.28 -8.47 0.52
C ASP A 134 6.31 -7.43 0.07
N PRO A 135 7.38 -7.82 -0.61
CA PRO A 135 8.42 -6.90 -1.06
C PRO A 135 7.89 -5.74 -1.92
N LYS A 136 6.85 -5.98 -2.69
CA LYS A 136 6.23 -4.93 -3.53
C LYS A 136 5.56 -3.85 -2.67
N ILE A 137 4.93 -4.25 -1.57
CA ILE A 137 4.31 -3.33 -0.62
C ILE A 137 5.39 -2.53 0.09
N GLU A 138 6.42 -3.20 0.59
CA GLU A 138 7.54 -2.53 1.25
C GLU A 138 8.19 -1.49 0.35
N GLN A 139 8.49 -1.85 -0.89
CA GLN A 139 9.12 -0.96 -1.85
C GLN A 139 8.24 0.24 -2.21
N ALA A 140 6.94 0.05 -2.35
CA ALA A 140 6.02 1.13 -2.71
C ALA A 140 5.98 2.25 -1.68
N PHE A 141 6.13 1.93 -0.39
CA PHE A 141 6.04 2.91 0.69
C PHE A 141 7.38 3.44 1.18
N ARG A 142 8.46 2.77 0.86
CA ARG A 142 9.75 3.05 1.48
C ARG A 142 10.83 3.50 0.49
N VAL A 143 10.75 3.07 -0.76
CA VAL A 143 11.79 3.29 -1.75
C VAL A 143 11.35 4.34 -2.77
N LYS A 144 12.18 5.36 -2.95
CA LYS A 144 11.96 6.36 -4.02
C LYS A 144 12.19 5.74 -5.39
N PRO A 145 11.50 6.22 -6.45
CA PRO A 145 11.79 5.79 -7.82
C PRO A 145 13.26 5.99 -8.17
N SER A 146 13.85 5.01 -8.84
CA SER A 146 15.23 5.11 -9.31
C SER A 146 15.35 6.11 -10.46
N PRO A 147 16.55 6.68 -10.71
CA PRO A 147 16.76 7.52 -11.89
C PRO A 147 16.39 6.84 -13.20
N TYR A 148 16.61 5.53 -13.30
CA TYR A 148 16.20 4.74 -14.46
C TYR A 148 14.68 4.76 -14.66
N GLU A 149 13.91 4.54 -13.59
CA GLU A 149 12.43 4.57 -13.64
C GLU A 149 11.93 5.95 -14.05
N VAL A 150 12.51 7.01 -13.50
CA VAL A 150 12.15 8.39 -13.84
C VAL A 150 12.43 8.69 -15.29
N ASN A 151 13.62 8.31 -15.77
CA ASN A 151 14.00 8.52 -17.17
C ASN A 151 13.12 7.72 -18.13
N THR A 152 12.79 6.50 -17.80
CA THR A 152 11.93 5.63 -18.60
C THR A 152 10.52 6.21 -18.75
N TYR A 153 10.02 6.95 -17.76
CA TYR A 153 8.72 7.61 -17.83
C TYR A 153 8.59 8.52 -19.06
N PHE A 154 9.68 9.17 -19.51
CA PHE A 154 9.69 10.08 -20.65
C PHE A 154 9.83 9.37 -22.01
N LEU A 155 10.01 8.07 -22.02
CA LEU A 155 10.09 7.27 -23.24
C LEU A 155 8.71 6.77 -23.66
#